data_54aabd774290a8822cf185faaf52b324
#
_entry.id   54aabd774290a8822cf185faaf52b324
#
_cell.length_a   1.000
_cell.length_b   1.000
_cell.length_c   1.000
_cell.angle_alpha   90.00
_cell.angle_beta   90.00
_cell.angle_gamma   90.00
#
_symmetry.space_group_name_H-M   'P 1'
#
loop_
_entity.id
_entity.type
_entity.pdbx_description
1 polymer ?
#
loop_
_entity_poly.entity_id
_entity_poly.type
_entity_poly.pdbx_seq_one_letter_code
_entity_poly.pdbx_strand_id
1 'polypeptide(L)'
;MRSEEQAWVLFRFGTLEGFSSGKTFEGSQFPVEALGNFAKQFVPRWTTTTDIMRQGVIAALERIGPCAVICHSQGGDLTLETIARRPDLVRHVVALEPSGFPDPAKAVDPRTQHWLFIMGDFIEANLFWVDLIERTQMAADGLTTLGADASLLHLPKQDVLGNSHMLMMDRNSDQIADLTIDWLAQRL
;
A
#
# COMPACT_ATOMS: atom_id res chain seq x y z
N MET A 1 14.73 -4.11 13.29
CA MET A 1 13.48 -3.72 14.00
C MET A 1 13.45 -2.20 14.05
N ARG A 2 12.31 -1.56 13.86
CA ARG A 2 12.17 -0.11 13.99
C ARG A 2 11.79 0.26 15.43
N SER A 3 12.24 1.42 15.91
CA SER A 3 11.73 1.99 17.16
C SER A 3 10.35 2.64 16.93
N GLU A 4 9.62 2.92 18.01
CA GLU A 4 8.36 3.68 17.93
C GLU A 4 8.56 5.05 17.27
N GLU A 5 9.64 5.74 17.61
CA GLU A 5 10.03 7.02 17.04
C GLU A 5 10.29 6.94 15.52
N GLN A 6 11.01 5.88 15.08
CA GLN A 6 11.23 5.65 13.65
C GLN A 6 9.92 5.32 12.91
N ALA A 7 9.02 4.56 13.55
CA ALA A 7 7.71 4.27 13.00
C ALA A 7 6.82 5.52 12.94
N TRP A 8 6.87 6.37 13.97
CA TRP A 8 6.14 7.62 14.02
C TRP A 8 6.41 8.50 12.79
N VAL A 9 7.68 8.72 12.48
CA VAL A 9 8.09 9.54 11.33
C VAL A 9 7.80 8.83 10.01
N LEU A 10 8.17 7.54 9.92
CA LEU A 10 8.02 6.79 8.67
C LEU A 10 6.54 6.59 8.30
N PHE A 11 5.69 6.33 9.28
CA PHE A 11 4.26 6.08 9.02
C PHE A 11 3.44 7.37 8.98
N ARG A 12 4.13 8.53 9.03
CA ARG A 12 3.54 9.86 8.86
C ARG A 12 2.48 10.19 9.92
N PHE A 13 2.75 9.82 11.18
CA PHE A 13 1.88 10.23 12.29
C PHE A 13 2.16 11.68 12.69
N GLY A 14 3.42 12.12 12.63
CA GLY A 14 3.86 13.47 12.98
C GLY A 14 5.34 13.69 12.67
N THR A 15 5.84 14.87 13.00
CA THR A 15 7.28 15.17 12.91
C THR A 15 8.07 14.49 14.02
N LEU A 16 9.40 14.41 13.86
CA LEU A 16 10.28 13.84 14.90
C LEU A 16 10.17 14.60 16.22
N GLU A 17 10.12 15.93 16.16
CA GLU A 17 9.98 16.81 17.34
C GLU A 17 8.64 16.61 18.05
N GLY A 18 7.61 16.23 17.29
CA GLY A 18 6.27 15.96 17.82
C GLY A 18 6.16 14.65 18.59
N PHE A 19 7.08 13.70 18.37
CA PHE A 19 7.00 12.35 18.95
C PHE A 19 6.90 12.35 20.48
N SER A 20 7.79 13.05 21.17
CA SER A 20 7.84 13.07 22.66
C SER A 20 6.59 13.67 23.31
N SER A 21 5.90 14.56 22.61
CA SER A 21 4.66 15.20 23.07
C SER A 21 3.39 14.56 22.51
N GLY A 22 3.50 13.56 21.62
CA GLY A 22 2.38 12.97 20.92
C GLY A 22 1.72 13.92 19.91
N LYS A 23 2.41 14.97 19.46
CA LYS A 23 1.87 15.96 18.53
C LYS A 23 1.91 15.43 17.11
N THR A 24 0.75 15.03 16.60
CA THR A 24 0.54 14.57 15.21
C THR A 24 0.58 15.70 14.21
N PHE A 25 0.58 15.35 12.92
CA PHE A 25 0.16 16.29 11.88
C PHE A 25 -1.28 16.73 12.11
N GLU A 26 -1.59 17.97 11.73
CA GLU A 26 -2.95 18.50 11.85
C GLU A 26 -3.92 17.69 11.00
N GLY A 27 -5.05 17.30 11.58
CA GLY A 27 -6.05 16.46 10.91
C GLY A 27 -5.71 14.98 10.81
N SER A 28 -4.58 14.51 11.39
CA SER A 28 -4.21 13.10 11.36
C SER A 28 -5.32 12.19 11.89
N GLN A 29 -5.62 11.14 11.13
CA GLN A 29 -6.64 10.15 11.46
C GLN A 29 -6.10 8.97 12.28
N PHE A 30 -4.76 8.83 12.44
CA PHE A 30 -4.21 7.73 13.22
C PHE A 30 -4.54 7.86 14.71
N PRO A 31 -5.04 6.80 15.37
CA PRO A 31 -5.36 6.81 16.79
C PRO A 31 -4.08 6.71 17.64
N VAL A 32 -3.40 7.85 17.85
CA VAL A 32 -2.08 7.89 18.52
C VAL A 32 -2.09 7.37 19.95
N GLU A 33 -3.24 7.40 20.62
CA GLU A 33 -3.44 6.76 21.92
C GLU A 33 -3.22 5.23 21.88
N ALA A 34 -3.33 4.62 20.71
CA ALA A 34 -3.08 3.20 20.49
C ALA A 34 -1.63 2.89 20.04
N LEU A 35 -0.77 3.90 19.85
CA LEU A 35 0.59 3.73 19.33
C LEU A 35 1.40 2.68 20.11
N GLY A 36 1.37 2.72 21.45
CA GLY A 36 2.09 1.75 22.28
C GLY A 36 1.64 0.31 22.07
N ASN A 37 0.35 0.08 21.80
CA ASN A 37 -0.16 -1.25 21.47
C ASN A 37 0.22 -1.67 20.04
N PHE A 38 0.18 -0.74 19.11
CA PHE A 38 0.65 -0.96 17.73
C PHE A 38 2.14 -1.33 17.70
N ALA A 39 2.98 -0.61 18.44
CA ALA A 39 4.41 -0.86 18.50
C ALA A 39 4.78 -2.25 19.05
N LYS A 40 3.96 -2.83 19.92
CA LYS A 40 4.15 -4.21 20.41
C LYS A 40 4.04 -5.28 19.31
N GLN A 41 3.48 -4.93 18.14
CA GLN A 41 3.37 -5.81 16.99
C GLN A 41 4.62 -5.77 16.09
N PHE A 42 5.58 -4.89 16.37
CA PHE A 42 6.79 -4.77 15.55
C PHE A 42 7.68 -6.00 15.71
N VAL A 43 7.93 -6.68 14.62
CA VAL A 43 8.81 -7.84 14.56
C VAL A 43 10.04 -7.56 13.70
N PRO A 44 11.19 -8.23 13.96
CA PRO A 44 12.35 -8.12 13.09
C PRO A 44 12.01 -8.61 11.67
N ARG A 45 12.38 -7.81 10.66
CA ARG A 45 12.31 -8.24 9.26
C ARG A 45 13.60 -8.98 8.90
N TRP A 46 13.46 -10.21 8.39
CA TRP A 46 14.54 -10.97 7.83
C TRP A 46 14.72 -10.59 6.35
N THR A 47 15.80 -9.89 6.03
CA THR A 47 16.05 -9.41 4.65
C THR A 47 16.49 -10.50 3.68
N THR A 48 16.88 -11.68 4.20
CA THR A 48 17.35 -12.84 3.42
C THR A 48 16.21 -13.79 3.03
N THR A 49 14.98 -13.55 3.46
CA THR A 49 13.83 -14.46 3.25
C THR A 49 12.85 -13.98 2.18
N THR A 50 13.14 -12.89 1.48
CA THR A 50 12.22 -12.28 0.50
C THR A 50 11.79 -13.27 -0.57
N ASP A 51 12.70 -14.07 -1.13
CA ASP A 51 12.37 -15.04 -2.17
C ASP A 51 11.49 -16.18 -1.66
N ILE A 52 11.73 -16.64 -0.43
CA ILE A 52 10.89 -17.66 0.22
C ILE A 52 9.48 -17.10 0.47
N MET A 53 9.39 -15.84 0.90
CA MET A 53 8.09 -15.19 1.12
C MET A 53 7.33 -15.01 -0.20
N ARG A 54 7.99 -14.62 -1.29
CA ARG A 54 7.40 -14.52 -2.63
C ARG A 54 6.90 -15.88 -3.13
N GLN A 55 7.70 -16.94 -2.96
CA GLN A 55 7.27 -18.31 -3.28
C GLN A 55 6.04 -18.72 -2.46
N GLY A 56 5.99 -18.35 -1.18
CA GLY A 56 4.84 -18.58 -0.32
C GLY A 56 3.58 -17.86 -0.82
N VAL A 57 3.71 -16.62 -1.31
CA VAL A 57 2.60 -15.88 -1.94
C VAL A 57 2.09 -16.62 -3.19
N ILE A 58 3.00 -17.05 -4.07
CA ILE A 58 2.63 -17.82 -5.28
C ILE A 58 1.85 -19.08 -4.90
N ALA A 59 2.41 -19.87 -3.99
CA ALA A 59 1.78 -21.12 -3.54
C ALA A 59 0.40 -20.89 -2.91
N ALA A 60 0.22 -19.80 -2.18
CA ALA A 60 -1.07 -19.42 -1.62
C ALA A 60 -2.08 -19.06 -2.72
N LEU A 61 -1.68 -18.24 -3.70
CA LEU A 61 -2.54 -17.86 -4.83
C LEU A 61 -2.94 -19.09 -5.68
N GLU A 62 -2.01 -19.99 -5.95
CA GLU A 62 -2.29 -21.22 -6.70
C GLU A 62 -3.26 -22.13 -5.95
N ARG A 63 -3.19 -22.16 -4.62
CA ARG A 63 -4.12 -22.95 -3.79
C ARG A 63 -5.51 -22.33 -3.69
N ILE A 64 -5.60 -21.01 -3.66
CA ILE A 64 -6.88 -20.27 -3.59
C ILE A 64 -7.59 -20.31 -4.95
N GLY A 65 -6.82 -20.23 -6.04
CA GLY A 65 -7.33 -20.04 -7.40
C GLY A 65 -7.58 -18.56 -7.71
N PRO A 66 -8.26 -18.25 -8.83
CA PRO A 66 -8.48 -16.87 -9.26
C PRO A 66 -9.19 -16.04 -8.19
N CYS A 67 -8.58 -14.89 -7.83
CA CYS A 67 -9.07 -14.00 -6.78
C CYS A 67 -8.72 -12.53 -7.04
N ALA A 68 -9.34 -11.63 -6.27
CA ALA A 68 -8.85 -10.27 -6.08
C ALA A 68 -7.85 -10.24 -4.92
N VAL A 69 -6.85 -9.37 -5.02
CA VAL A 69 -5.83 -9.19 -3.96
C VAL A 69 -5.84 -7.76 -3.45
N ILE A 70 -5.95 -7.61 -2.14
CA ILE A 70 -5.68 -6.36 -1.44
C ILE A 70 -4.37 -6.55 -0.68
N CYS A 71 -3.39 -5.67 -0.91
CA CYS A 71 -2.11 -5.71 -0.22
C CYS A 71 -1.75 -4.34 0.36
N HIS A 72 -0.92 -4.33 1.40
CA HIS A 72 -0.45 -3.12 2.06
C HIS A 72 1.06 -3.15 2.26
N SER A 73 1.71 -1.99 2.08
CA SER A 73 3.11 -1.76 2.46
C SER A 73 4.06 -2.84 1.91
N GLN A 74 4.77 -3.57 2.79
CA GLN A 74 5.65 -4.68 2.43
C GLN A 74 4.91 -5.81 1.69
N GLY A 75 3.61 -5.97 1.92
CA GLY A 75 2.80 -6.89 1.13
C GLY A 75 2.86 -6.57 -0.36
N GLY A 76 2.88 -5.28 -0.73
CA GLY A 76 3.10 -4.85 -2.11
C GLY A 76 4.47 -5.27 -2.65
N ASP A 77 5.56 -5.06 -1.89
CA ASP A 77 6.92 -5.49 -2.28
C ASP A 77 7.00 -7.00 -2.55
N LEU A 78 6.25 -7.80 -1.78
CA LEU A 78 6.26 -9.25 -1.92
C LEU A 78 5.34 -9.78 -3.03
N THR A 79 4.29 -9.06 -3.40
CA THR A 79 3.20 -9.60 -4.22
C THR A 79 3.08 -8.98 -5.60
N LEU A 80 3.27 -7.67 -5.77
CA LEU A 80 2.86 -6.96 -6.97
C LEU A 80 3.63 -7.39 -8.23
N GLU A 81 4.94 -7.62 -8.14
CA GLU A 81 5.72 -8.13 -9.27
C GLU A 81 5.27 -9.54 -9.69
N THR A 82 4.92 -10.38 -8.71
CA THR A 82 4.42 -11.73 -8.95
C THR A 82 3.05 -11.70 -9.61
N ILE A 83 2.14 -10.87 -9.11
CA ILE A 83 0.78 -10.71 -9.62
C ILE A 83 0.79 -10.24 -11.08
N ALA A 84 1.67 -9.30 -11.44
CA ALA A 84 1.80 -8.82 -12.80
C ALA A 84 2.16 -9.92 -13.81
N ARG A 85 2.75 -11.03 -13.34
CA ARG A 85 3.13 -12.19 -14.17
C ARG A 85 2.08 -13.31 -14.16
N ARG A 86 1.06 -13.21 -13.32
CA ARG A 86 0.06 -14.26 -13.11
C ARG A 86 -1.38 -13.71 -13.22
N PRO A 87 -1.73 -13.15 -14.40
CA PRO A 87 -3.09 -12.66 -14.64
C PRO A 87 -4.13 -13.78 -14.63
N ASP A 88 -3.70 -15.02 -14.77
CA ASP A 88 -4.52 -16.23 -14.61
C ASP A 88 -5.04 -16.39 -13.16
N LEU A 89 -4.28 -15.93 -12.16
CA LEU A 89 -4.64 -16.04 -10.74
C LEU A 89 -5.21 -14.75 -10.17
N VAL A 90 -4.74 -13.58 -10.62
CA VAL A 90 -5.15 -12.29 -10.03
C VAL A 90 -5.45 -11.28 -11.13
N ARG A 91 -6.72 -10.88 -11.22
CA ARG A 91 -7.17 -9.86 -12.17
C ARG A 91 -7.44 -8.50 -11.53
N HIS A 92 -7.72 -8.46 -10.25
CA HIS A 92 -8.06 -7.23 -9.53
C HIS A 92 -7.10 -7.04 -8.36
N VAL A 93 -6.42 -5.92 -8.33
CA VAL A 93 -5.40 -5.59 -7.34
C VAL A 93 -5.69 -4.24 -6.72
N VAL A 94 -5.79 -4.20 -5.39
CA VAL A 94 -5.79 -2.96 -4.63
C VAL A 94 -4.54 -2.92 -3.76
N ALA A 95 -3.66 -1.97 -4.03
CA ALA A 95 -2.40 -1.79 -3.32
C ALA A 95 -2.47 -0.54 -2.45
N LEU A 96 -2.60 -0.75 -1.14
CA LEU A 96 -2.64 0.31 -0.14
C LEU A 96 -1.21 0.67 0.27
N GLU A 97 -0.77 1.89 0.00
CA GLU A 97 0.55 2.38 0.40
C GLU A 97 1.69 1.37 0.11
N PRO A 98 1.78 0.78 -1.09
CA PRO A 98 2.71 -0.31 -1.34
C PRO A 98 4.16 0.17 -1.28
N SER A 99 5.07 -0.63 -0.72
CA SER A 99 6.52 -0.35 -0.72
C SER A 99 7.26 -0.98 -1.92
N GLY A 100 6.55 -1.63 -2.81
CA GLY A 100 7.07 -2.20 -4.06
C GLY A 100 6.08 -2.02 -5.19
N PHE A 101 6.52 -2.27 -6.42
CA PHE A 101 5.74 -2.01 -7.63
C PHE A 101 5.86 -3.19 -8.59
N PRO A 102 4.85 -3.41 -9.46
CA PRO A 102 5.05 -4.26 -10.61
C PRO A 102 6.05 -3.61 -11.57
N ASP A 103 6.88 -4.41 -12.20
CA ASP A 103 7.68 -3.97 -13.35
C ASP A 103 6.82 -4.15 -14.62
N PRO A 104 6.37 -3.05 -15.27
CA PRO A 104 5.51 -3.16 -16.45
C PRO A 104 6.16 -3.96 -17.60
N ALA A 105 7.50 -3.91 -17.71
CA ALA A 105 8.23 -4.66 -18.74
C ALA A 105 8.17 -6.18 -18.54
N LYS A 106 7.82 -6.63 -17.34
CA LYS A 106 7.68 -8.06 -16.98
C LYS A 106 6.22 -8.50 -16.85
N ALA A 107 5.27 -7.61 -17.00
CA ALA A 107 3.85 -7.95 -16.95
C ALA A 107 3.46 -8.86 -18.10
N VAL A 108 2.63 -9.86 -17.79
CA VAL A 108 2.08 -10.80 -18.77
C VAL A 108 0.63 -10.44 -19.03
N ASP A 109 0.29 -10.15 -20.27
CA ASP A 109 -1.07 -9.78 -20.71
C ASP A 109 -1.79 -8.78 -19.78
N PRO A 110 -1.19 -7.60 -19.52
CA PRO A 110 -1.67 -6.67 -18.51
C PRO A 110 -3.08 -6.14 -18.78
N ARG A 111 -3.56 -6.23 -20.03
CA ARG A 111 -4.92 -5.83 -20.45
C ARG A 111 -6.05 -6.58 -19.73
N THR A 112 -5.73 -7.70 -19.09
CA THR A 112 -6.70 -8.50 -18.33
C THR A 112 -6.67 -8.18 -16.85
N GLN A 113 -5.84 -7.22 -16.42
CA GLN A 113 -5.69 -6.85 -15.03
C GLN A 113 -6.15 -5.43 -14.74
N HIS A 114 -6.73 -5.24 -13.57
CA HIS A 114 -7.18 -3.97 -13.02
C HIS A 114 -6.39 -3.65 -11.75
N TRP A 115 -5.84 -2.45 -11.65
CA TRP A 115 -4.93 -2.04 -10.59
C TRP A 115 -5.38 -0.72 -9.97
N LEU A 116 -5.59 -0.70 -8.67
CA LEU A 116 -5.80 0.50 -7.88
C LEU A 116 -4.66 0.62 -6.87
N PHE A 117 -3.92 1.70 -6.96
CA PHE A 117 -2.96 2.12 -5.94
C PHE A 117 -3.59 3.21 -5.10
N ILE A 118 -3.57 3.09 -3.78
CA ILE A 118 -4.12 4.12 -2.87
C ILE A 118 -2.98 4.64 -2.01
N MET A 119 -2.81 5.97 -2.00
CA MET A 119 -1.80 6.69 -1.21
C MET A 119 -2.49 7.70 -0.29
N GLY A 120 -2.05 7.74 0.98
CA GLY A 120 -2.58 8.62 2.01
C GLY A 120 -2.03 10.04 1.96
N ASP A 121 -2.09 10.72 3.10
CA ASP A 121 -1.72 12.12 3.27
C ASP A 121 -0.28 12.29 3.82
N PHE A 122 0.14 13.53 3.98
CA PHE A 122 1.44 13.94 4.56
C PHE A 122 2.67 13.40 3.81
N ILE A 123 2.55 13.11 2.52
CA ILE A 123 3.61 12.56 1.66
C ILE A 123 4.83 13.48 1.68
N GLU A 124 4.62 14.80 1.59
CA GLU A 124 5.67 15.82 1.51
C GLU A 124 6.52 15.92 2.78
N ALA A 125 6.03 15.40 3.89
CA ALA A 125 6.76 15.41 5.16
C ALA A 125 8.00 14.51 5.16
N ASN A 126 8.15 13.62 4.16
CA ASN A 126 9.27 12.70 4.10
C ASN A 126 9.63 12.34 2.65
N LEU A 127 10.87 12.65 2.25
CA LEU A 127 11.36 12.41 0.87
C LEU A 127 11.25 10.96 0.42
N PHE A 128 11.30 10.00 1.34
CA PHE A 128 11.04 8.60 1.00
C PHE A 128 9.63 8.40 0.41
N TRP A 129 8.63 9.08 0.96
CA TRP A 129 7.26 8.97 0.46
C TRP A 129 7.02 9.76 -0.81
N VAL A 130 7.74 10.88 -0.99
CA VAL A 130 7.73 11.65 -2.26
C VAL A 130 8.24 10.76 -3.40
N ASP A 131 9.42 10.11 -3.24
CA ASP A 131 9.93 9.16 -4.24
C ASP A 131 8.95 7.99 -4.46
N LEU A 132 8.35 7.48 -3.38
CA LEU A 132 7.46 6.33 -3.45
C LEU A 132 6.18 6.61 -4.25
N ILE A 133 5.53 7.75 -4.03
CA ILE A 133 4.30 8.11 -4.79
C ILE A 133 4.62 8.37 -6.26
N GLU A 134 5.75 9.00 -6.58
CA GLU A 134 6.19 9.20 -7.95
C GLU A 134 6.40 7.86 -8.68
N ARG A 135 7.09 6.92 -8.04
CA ARG A 135 7.30 5.57 -8.58
C ARG A 135 6.01 4.77 -8.71
N THR A 136 5.08 4.96 -7.78
CA THR A 136 3.75 4.35 -7.87
C THR A 136 2.98 4.88 -9.08
N GLN A 137 3.04 6.19 -9.33
CA GLN A 137 2.45 6.79 -10.52
C GLN A 137 3.08 6.25 -11.80
N MET A 138 4.42 6.20 -11.86
CA MET A 138 5.14 5.64 -13.02
C MET A 138 4.75 4.18 -13.30
N ALA A 139 4.56 3.37 -12.26
CA ALA A 139 4.13 1.99 -12.42
C ALA A 139 2.69 1.90 -12.96
N ALA A 140 1.77 2.71 -12.45
CA ALA A 140 0.40 2.79 -12.95
C ALA A 140 0.35 3.23 -14.42
N ASP A 141 1.08 4.29 -14.77
CA ASP A 141 1.18 4.81 -16.14
C ASP A 141 1.78 3.78 -17.11
N GLY A 142 2.82 3.07 -16.66
CA GLY A 142 3.44 2.00 -17.43
C GLY A 142 2.49 0.84 -17.72
N LEU A 143 1.72 0.40 -16.72
CA LEU A 143 0.69 -0.63 -16.89
C LEU A 143 -0.42 -0.15 -17.83
N THR A 144 -0.87 1.11 -17.68
CA THR A 144 -1.89 1.71 -18.55
C THR A 144 -1.42 1.80 -20.00
N THR A 145 -0.15 2.16 -20.23
CA THR A 145 0.45 2.17 -21.56
C THR A 145 0.42 0.80 -22.23
N LEU A 146 0.49 -0.26 -21.44
CA LEU A 146 0.38 -1.65 -21.92
C LEU A 146 -1.07 -2.16 -22.01
N GLY A 147 -2.04 -1.28 -21.70
CA GLY A 147 -3.47 -1.56 -21.85
C GLY A 147 -4.17 -2.10 -20.59
N ALA A 148 -3.52 -2.15 -19.43
CA ALA A 148 -4.19 -2.42 -18.17
C ALA A 148 -5.10 -1.26 -17.75
N ASP A 149 -6.14 -1.54 -16.96
CA ASP A 149 -6.86 -0.52 -16.21
C ASP A 149 -6.11 -0.27 -14.89
N ALA A 150 -5.22 0.72 -14.87
CA ALA A 150 -4.40 1.02 -13.71
C ALA A 150 -4.51 2.51 -13.32
N SER A 151 -4.69 2.76 -12.03
CA SER A 151 -4.85 4.13 -11.50
C SER A 151 -4.22 4.30 -10.13
N LEU A 152 -3.76 5.53 -9.85
CA LEU A 152 -3.33 5.98 -8.53
C LEU A 152 -4.39 6.92 -7.95
N LEU A 153 -4.93 6.54 -6.79
CA LEU A 153 -5.79 7.35 -5.96
C LEU A 153 -4.96 7.96 -4.82
N HIS A 154 -4.60 9.24 -4.95
CA HIS A 154 -4.00 10.00 -3.87
C HIS A 154 -5.14 10.65 -3.07
N LEU A 155 -5.38 10.15 -1.85
CA LEU A 155 -6.55 10.47 -1.04
C LEU A 155 -6.79 11.98 -0.85
N PRO A 156 -5.77 12.82 -0.56
CA PRO A 156 -5.97 14.26 -0.43
C PRO A 156 -6.52 14.94 -1.70
N LYS A 157 -6.26 14.39 -2.88
CA LYS A 157 -6.82 14.91 -4.14
C LYS A 157 -8.30 14.57 -4.32
N GLN A 158 -8.85 13.77 -3.40
CA GLN A 158 -10.26 13.38 -3.34
C GLN A 158 -10.93 13.90 -2.06
N ASP A 159 -10.37 14.93 -1.45
CA ASP A 159 -10.85 15.52 -0.19
C ASP A 159 -10.92 14.53 0.99
N VAL A 160 -10.19 13.41 0.91
CA VAL A 160 -10.01 12.44 2.00
C VAL A 160 -8.68 12.73 2.67
N LEU A 161 -8.73 13.42 3.82
CA LEU A 161 -7.57 14.03 4.46
C LEU A 161 -7.15 13.30 5.74
N GLY A 162 -5.88 13.46 6.10
CA GLY A 162 -5.33 13.05 7.38
C GLY A 162 -4.92 11.58 7.47
N ASN A 163 -4.97 10.83 6.37
CA ASN A 163 -4.63 9.42 6.36
C ASN A 163 -3.12 9.19 6.46
N SER A 164 -2.75 8.36 7.43
CA SER A 164 -1.37 7.92 7.65
C SER A 164 -0.97 6.80 6.68
N HIS A 165 0.23 6.24 6.87
CA HIS A 165 0.61 4.99 6.20
C HIS A 165 -0.29 3.80 6.58
N MET A 166 -0.94 3.87 7.73
CA MET A 166 -1.73 2.78 8.28
C MET A 166 -3.23 2.97 8.00
N LEU A 167 -3.59 3.14 6.72
CA LEU A 167 -4.96 3.44 6.24
C LEU A 167 -6.05 2.59 6.91
N MET A 168 -5.78 1.30 7.14
CA MET A 168 -6.71 0.36 7.77
C MET A 168 -6.83 0.54 9.29
N MET A 169 -5.98 1.36 9.90
CA MET A 169 -5.98 1.67 11.34
C MET A 169 -6.42 3.11 11.62
N ASP A 170 -6.51 3.94 10.59
CA ASP A 170 -6.97 5.31 10.70
C ASP A 170 -8.45 5.35 11.09
N ARG A 171 -8.90 6.42 11.78
CA ARG A 171 -10.29 6.54 12.27
C ARG A 171 -11.33 6.53 11.16
N ASN A 172 -10.94 6.90 9.94
CA ASN A 172 -11.78 6.86 8.74
C ASN A 172 -11.52 5.61 7.88
N SER A 173 -11.02 4.52 8.45
CA SER A 173 -10.73 3.27 7.73
C SER A 173 -11.95 2.70 6.99
N ASP A 174 -13.15 2.88 7.51
CA ASP A 174 -14.39 2.46 6.84
C ASP A 174 -14.58 3.19 5.51
N GLN A 175 -14.28 4.50 5.45
CA GLN A 175 -14.31 5.26 4.20
C GLN A 175 -13.32 4.70 3.17
N ILE A 176 -12.13 4.28 3.59
CA ILE A 176 -11.13 3.66 2.71
C ILE A 176 -11.58 2.26 2.25
N ALA A 177 -12.24 1.52 3.14
CA ALA A 177 -12.84 0.23 2.79
C ALA A 177 -13.95 0.40 1.75
N ASP A 178 -14.85 1.37 1.91
CA ASP A 178 -15.92 1.67 0.96
C ASP A 178 -15.36 2.04 -0.43
N LEU A 179 -14.36 2.93 -0.51
CA LEU A 179 -13.67 3.26 -1.76
C LEU A 179 -13.09 2.01 -2.46
N THR A 180 -12.51 1.11 -1.67
CA THR A 180 -11.92 -0.15 -2.15
C THR A 180 -13.00 -1.11 -2.67
N ILE A 181 -14.08 -1.26 -1.92
CA ILE A 181 -15.21 -2.15 -2.25
C ILE A 181 -15.94 -1.64 -3.49
N ASP A 182 -16.23 -0.35 -3.56
CA ASP A 182 -16.89 0.27 -4.70
C ASP A 182 -16.08 0.11 -5.99
N TRP A 183 -14.75 0.30 -5.90
CA TRP A 183 -13.87 0.10 -7.03
C TRP A 183 -13.87 -1.36 -7.51
N LEU A 184 -13.82 -2.32 -6.59
CA LEU A 184 -13.89 -3.75 -6.90
C LEU A 184 -15.26 -4.12 -7.48
N ALA A 185 -16.36 -3.64 -6.89
CA ALA A 185 -17.72 -3.98 -7.32
C ALA A 185 -18.04 -3.52 -8.76
N GLN A 186 -17.38 -2.48 -9.25
CA GLN A 186 -17.52 -2.01 -10.64
C GLN A 186 -16.77 -2.90 -11.65
N ARG A 187 -15.93 -3.83 -11.22
CA ARG A 187 -15.00 -4.62 -12.05
C ARG A 187 -15.13 -6.13 -11.90
N LEU A 188 -15.81 -6.60 -10.85
CA LEU A 188 -16.13 -8.01 -10.62
C LEU A 188 -17.42 -8.42 -11.31
#